data_9e7e05ff682da976a94d1500986decaa
#
_entry.id   9e7e05ff682da976a94d1500986decaa
#
_cell.length_a   1.000
_cell.length_b   1.000
_cell.length_c   1.000
_cell.angle_alpha   90.00
_cell.angle_beta   90.00
_cell.angle_gamma   90.00
#
_symmetry.space_group_name_H-M   'P 1'
#
loop_
_entity.id
_entity.type
_entity.pdbx_description
1 polymer ?
#
loop_
_entity_poly.entity_id
_entity_poly.type
_entity_poly.pdbx_seq_one_letter_code
_entity_poly.pdbx_strand_id
1 'polypeptide(L)'
;MPLDQTTTCQTSFQVDFACLGRTATHHDTDLSLLELAIGNRIPHMQECGGHGRCTTCRVRVLVGEEHLSPPTELEKRLAGQRRWGPSVRLACQAKPRGDVKIERLVKTLGEVSRLQAEGVSDERGEEKQLAILFCDMRNFTSFVEANFAYDVVYIMNRLFSVLGEPILANNGLIYQYVGDEIVGLFGLDGRNPEEVCLAAVRSALGMESALQHLNIELQQQFGLDIEVGIGIHFGKVIVGRVGHPSHQQFSIIGDAANVASRVQAANKELSTNILASQTVLEELPPDLLALGKIEEVELKGKSRPMRLYELTGFAAPDDIFLIQKDLYLLFQNDSGFAGEFYELLFSIAPSARQLFRNDLEGQIGLMGHMLKGAIYALSRPQNLKMGLRELGRRHAGYGVADEHYDLVGKVLLLTLRKRLGKAFTPETEAAWKRTVELVFKYMKEGSRHKRPSATRKDRRRQAV
;
A
#
# COMPACT_ATOMS: atom_id res chain seq x y z
N MET A 1 -55.55 14.37 31.09
CA MET A 1 -54.94 14.32 29.75
C MET A 1 -53.55 13.79 29.89
N PRO A 2 -53.24 12.57 29.49
CA PRO A 2 -51.88 12.07 29.50
C PRO A 2 -51.14 12.53 28.23
N LEU A 3 -49.93 13.00 28.42
CA LEU A 3 -48.98 13.37 27.37
C LEU A 3 -48.55 12.12 26.64
N ASP A 4 -48.81 12.13 25.36
CA ASP A 4 -48.42 11.10 24.39
C ASP A 4 -46.89 11.12 24.19
N GLN A 5 -46.20 10.16 24.81
CA GLN A 5 -44.79 9.91 24.56
C GLN A 5 -44.71 8.96 23.35
N THR A 6 -44.71 9.51 22.14
CA THR A 6 -44.30 8.75 20.93
C THR A 6 -42.81 8.48 21.03
N THR A 7 -42.47 7.37 21.67
CA THR A 7 -41.14 6.76 21.57
C THR A 7 -40.94 6.25 20.15
N THR A 8 -40.29 7.02 19.30
CA THR A 8 -39.81 6.55 17.99
C THR A 8 -38.82 5.42 18.27
N CYS A 9 -39.26 4.19 18.06
CA CYS A 9 -38.42 3.01 18.07
C CYS A 9 -37.42 3.16 16.91
N GLN A 10 -36.21 3.64 17.18
CA GLN A 10 -35.13 3.65 16.23
C GLN A 10 -34.72 2.19 15.98
N THR A 11 -35.11 1.62 14.84
CA THR A 11 -34.70 0.28 14.42
C THR A 11 -33.18 0.27 14.21
N SER A 12 -32.47 -0.54 15.01
CA SER A 12 -31.04 -0.78 14.83
C SER A 12 -30.84 -1.91 13.81
N PHE A 13 -29.86 -1.77 12.96
CA PHE A 13 -29.46 -2.79 11.97
C PHE A 13 -28.06 -3.29 12.30
N GLN A 14 -27.77 -4.53 11.92
CA GLN A 14 -26.47 -5.16 12.10
C GLN A 14 -25.83 -5.49 10.77
N VAL A 15 -24.55 -5.10 10.63
CA VAL A 15 -23.70 -5.51 9.51
C VAL A 15 -22.62 -6.46 10.04
N ASP A 16 -22.73 -7.74 9.69
CA ASP A 16 -21.77 -8.78 10.06
C ASP A 16 -20.66 -8.88 8.99
N PHE A 17 -19.44 -8.59 9.39
CA PHE A 17 -18.22 -8.77 8.57
C PHE A 17 -17.67 -10.18 8.82
N ALA A 18 -18.23 -11.18 8.16
CA ALA A 18 -17.98 -12.61 8.38
C ALA A 18 -16.49 -13.00 8.37
N CYS A 19 -15.69 -12.37 7.49
CA CYS A 19 -14.26 -12.65 7.38
C CYS A 19 -13.42 -12.17 8.58
N LEU A 20 -14.00 -11.41 9.51
CA LEU A 20 -13.34 -10.88 10.70
C LEU A 20 -14.05 -11.31 12.00
N GLY A 21 -15.22 -11.94 11.91
CA GLY A 21 -16.07 -12.21 13.07
C GLY A 21 -16.49 -10.94 13.83
N ARG A 22 -16.65 -9.81 13.11
CA ARG A 22 -17.00 -8.51 13.70
C ARG A 22 -18.33 -8.02 13.16
N THR A 23 -19.13 -7.42 14.05
CA THR A 23 -20.45 -6.86 13.74
C THR A 23 -20.44 -5.37 14.04
N ALA A 24 -20.97 -4.57 13.11
CA ALA A 24 -21.24 -3.14 13.30
C ALA A 24 -22.75 -2.94 13.47
N THR A 25 -23.16 -2.30 14.56
CA THR A 25 -24.55 -1.90 14.81
C THR A 25 -24.72 -0.43 14.45
N HIS A 26 -25.78 -0.07 13.75
CA HIS A 26 -26.05 1.31 13.36
C HIS A 26 -27.57 1.59 13.26
N HIS A 27 -27.90 2.89 13.24
CA HIS A 27 -29.29 3.39 13.14
C HIS A 27 -29.49 4.30 11.91
N ASP A 28 -28.42 4.64 11.20
CA ASP A 28 -28.44 5.57 10.09
C ASP A 28 -28.40 4.79 8.76
N THR A 29 -29.45 4.93 7.96
CA THR A 29 -29.59 4.28 6.65
C THR A 29 -28.85 5.02 5.53
N ASP A 30 -28.27 6.19 5.81
CA ASP A 30 -27.53 6.97 4.80
C ASP A 30 -26.04 6.64 4.74
N LEU A 31 -25.51 5.94 5.76
CA LEU A 31 -24.14 5.49 5.76
C LEU A 31 -23.93 4.29 4.82
N SER A 32 -22.84 4.33 4.05
CA SER A 32 -22.40 3.18 3.25
C SER A 32 -21.76 2.09 4.13
N LEU A 33 -21.69 0.86 3.64
CA LEU A 33 -20.97 -0.24 4.32
C LEU A 33 -19.52 0.12 4.64
N LEU A 34 -18.86 0.92 3.78
CA LEU A 34 -17.51 1.40 4.01
C LEU A 34 -17.44 2.41 5.16
N GLU A 35 -18.33 3.38 5.19
CA GLU A 35 -18.39 4.37 6.27
C GLU A 35 -18.70 3.71 7.61
N LEU A 36 -19.58 2.70 7.62
CA LEU A 36 -19.85 1.89 8.80
C LEU A 36 -18.63 1.10 9.26
N ALA A 37 -17.90 0.48 8.30
CA ALA A 37 -16.66 -0.23 8.64
C ALA A 37 -15.65 0.72 9.29
N ILE A 38 -15.43 1.89 8.70
CA ILE A 38 -14.49 2.90 9.22
C ILE A 38 -14.94 3.40 10.59
N GLY A 39 -16.23 3.74 10.74
CA GLY A 39 -16.80 4.24 12.00
C GLY A 39 -16.72 3.23 13.15
N ASN A 40 -16.78 1.93 12.85
CA ASN A 40 -16.64 0.83 13.80
C ASN A 40 -15.21 0.25 13.85
N ARG A 41 -14.22 0.94 13.27
CA ARG A 41 -12.81 0.53 13.26
C ARG A 41 -12.57 -0.86 12.65
N ILE A 42 -13.40 -1.23 11.69
CA ILE A 42 -13.25 -2.47 10.93
C ILE A 42 -12.35 -2.18 9.73
N PRO A 43 -11.17 -2.81 9.64
CA PRO A 43 -10.26 -2.58 8.52
C PRO A 43 -10.95 -2.86 7.18
N HIS A 44 -10.91 -1.92 6.25
CA HIS A 44 -11.52 -2.09 4.92
C HIS A 44 -10.68 -1.38 3.86
N MET A 45 -10.34 -2.10 2.79
CA MET A 45 -9.52 -1.54 1.72
C MET A 45 -10.31 -0.51 0.90
N GLN A 46 -9.71 0.65 0.62
CA GLN A 46 -10.37 1.76 -0.09
C GLN A 46 -9.36 2.72 -0.73
N GLU A 47 -8.76 2.36 -1.82
CA GLU A 47 -7.75 3.19 -2.46
C GLU A 47 -8.24 4.55 -2.98
N CYS A 48 -9.49 4.62 -3.44
CA CYS A 48 -10.06 5.87 -3.97
C CYS A 48 -10.77 6.73 -2.90
N GLY A 49 -10.66 6.42 -1.61
CA GLY A 49 -11.34 7.16 -0.56
C GLY A 49 -12.87 7.09 -0.59
N GLY A 50 -13.43 6.00 -1.12
CA GLY A 50 -14.89 5.83 -1.15
C GLY A 50 -15.59 6.36 -2.41
N HIS A 51 -14.86 6.82 -3.43
CA HIS A 51 -15.43 7.43 -4.64
C HIS A 51 -15.87 6.44 -5.73
N GLY A 52 -15.87 5.14 -5.48
CA GLY A 52 -16.29 4.11 -6.42
C GLY A 52 -15.36 3.91 -7.62
N ARG A 53 -14.12 4.43 -7.59
CA ARG A 53 -13.20 4.42 -8.74
C ARG A 53 -12.24 3.23 -8.78
N CYS A 54 -11.92 2.64 -7.62
CA CYS A 54 -10.82 1.66 -7.52
C CYS A 54 -11.26 0.21 -7.36
N THR A 55 -12.51 -0.06 -7.08
CA THR A 55 -13.06 -1.41 -6.82
C THR A 55 -12.44 -2.19 -5.64
N THR A 56 -11.51 -1.59 -4.89
CA THR A 56 -10.82 -2.28 -3.78
C THR A 56 -11.72 -2.49 -2.56
N CYS A 57 -12.79 -1.73 -2.42
CA CYS A 57 -13.78 -1.89 -1.36
C CYS A 57 -14.87 -2.96 -1.66
N ARG A 58 -14.60 -3.89 -2.58
CA ARG A 58 -15.57 -4.93 -2.93
C ARG A 58 -15.89 -5.84 -1.76
N VAL A 59 -17.18 -6.12 -1.63
CA VAL A 59 -17.73 -7.11 -0.70
C VAL A 59 -18.61 -8.10 -1.45
N ARG A 60 -18.67 -9.32 -0.94
CA ARG A 60 -19.70 -10.29 -1.31
C ARG A 60 -20.79 -10.27 -0.26
N VAL A 61 -22.02 -10.10 -0.67
CA VAL A 61 -23.19 -10.23 0.19
C VAL A 61 -23.48 -11.72 0.36
N LEU A 62 -23.48 -12.17 1.62
CA LEU A 62 -23.74 -13.57 1.99
C LEU A 62 -25.21 -13.76 2.39
N VAL A 63 -25.78 -12.76 3.08
CA VAL A 63 -27.18 -12.77 3.54
C VAL A 63 -27.68 -11.31 3.57
N GLY A 64 -28.94 -11.08 3.25
CA GLY A 64 -29.60 -9.77 3.36
C GLY A 64 -29.35 -8.85 2.16
N GLU A 65 -29.25 -9.37 0.94
CA GLU A 65 -29.08 -8.56 -0.27
C GLU A 65 -30.24 -7.59 -0.47
N GLU A 66 -31.46 -8.00 -0.12
CA GLU A 66 -32.70 -7.20 -0.13
C GLU A 66 -32.65 -6.01 0.85
N HIS A 67 -31.80 -6.08 1.85
CA HIS A 67 -31.57 -5.00 2.82
C HIS A 67 -30.53 -3.99 2.38
N LEU A 68 -29.97 -4.10 1.20
CA LEU A 68 -29.05 -3.10 0.64
C LEU A 68 -29.77 -2.15 -0.32
N SER A 69 -29.26 -0.93 -0.41
CA SER A 69 -29.68 -0.01 -1.47
C SER A 69 -29.52 -0.64 -2.84
N PRO A 70 -30.37 -0.31 -3.84
CA PRO A 70 -30.16 -0.77 -5.21
C PRO A 70 -28.74 -0.42 -5.71
N PRO A 71 -28.13 -1.25 -6.58
CA PRO A 71 -26.85 -0.94 -7.19
C PRO A 71 -26.88 0.40 -7.93
N THR A 72 -25.90 1.25 -7.67
CA THR A 72 -25.73 2.53 -8.38
C THR A 72 -25.37 2.27 -9.85
N GLU A 73 -25.59 3.26 -10.72
CA GLU A 73 -25.21 3.15 -12.14
C GLU A 73 -23.69 2.90 -12.31
N LEU A 74 -22.89 3.44 -11.40
CA LEU A 74 -21.46 3.18 -11.34
C LEU A 74 -21.16 1.71 -11.03
N GLU A 75 -21.83 1.12 -10.03
CA GLU A 75 -21.71 -0.30 -9.70
C GLU A 75 -22.12 -1.19 -10.86
N LYS A 76 -23.26 -0.91 -11.51
CA LYS A 76 -23.75 -1.67 -12.67
C LYS A 76 -22.74 -1.65 -13.82
N ARG A 77 -22.18 -0.48 -14.13
CA ARG A 77 -21.14 -0.33 -15.17
C ARG A 77 -19.90 -1.14 -14.84
N LEU A 78 -19.40 -1.03 -13.61
CA LEU A 78 -18.20 -1.76 -13.17
C LEU A 78 -18.47 -3.26 -13.09
N ALA A 79 -19.64 -3.68 -12.63
CA ALA A 79 -20.04 -5.08 -12.59
C ALA A 79 -20.08 -5.70 -14.00
N GLY A 80 -20.62 -4.99 -14.98
CA GLY A 80 -20.62 -5.41 -16.38
C GLY A 80 -19.23 -5.52 -16.97
N GLN A 81 -18.38 -4.50 -16.76
CA GLN A 81 -17.00 -4.48 -17.25
C GLN A 81 -16.14 -5.59 -16.63
N ARG A 82 -16.39 -5.93 -15.36
CA ARG A 82 -15.61 -6.89 -14.58
C ARG A 82 -16.27 -8.25 -14.45
N ARG A 83 -17.44 -8.45 -15.07
CA ARG A 83 -18.25 -9.68 -15.02
C ARG A 83 -18.52 -10.17 -13.59
N TRP A 84 -18.83 -9.24 -12.67
CA TRP A 84 -19.17 -9.62 -11.28
C TRP A 84 -20.54 -10.29 -11.21
N GLY A 85 -20.65 -11.26 -10.33
CA GLY A 85 -21.94 -11.80 -9.94
C GLY A 85 -22.80 -10.78 -9.19
N PRO A 86 -24.12 -10.96 -9.13
CA PRO A 86 -25.06 -10.00 -8.53
C PRO A 86 -24.76 -9.77 -7.03
N SER A 87 -24.25 -10.77 -6.32
CA SER A 87 -23.91 -10.66 -4.90
C SER A 87 -22.67 -9.80 -4.60
N VAL A 88 -21.95 -9.30 -5.60
CA VAL A 88 -20.77 -8.46 -5.40
C VAL A 88 -21.15 -6.99 -5.46
N ARG A 89 -20.88 -6.27 -4.38
CA ARG A 89 -21.18 -4.85 -4.22
C ARG A 89 -19.93 -4.03 -3.90
N LEU A 90 -19.97 -2.74 -4.12
CA LEU A 90 -18.96 -1.80 -3.62
C LEU A 90 -19.38 -1.27 -2.25
N ALA A 91 -18.60 -1.56 -1.21
CA ALA A 91 -18.92 -1.12 0.14
C ALA A 91 -19.08 0.41 0.25
N CYS A 92 -18.39 1.19 -0.58
CA CYS A 92 -18.51 2.64 -0.61
C CYS A 92 -19.79 3.17 -1.29
N GLN A 93 -20.54 2.30 -1.97
CA GLN A 93 -21.78 2.67 -2.68
C GLN A 93 -23.03 2.01 -2.07
N ALA A 94 -22.87 0.81 -1.52
CA ALA A 94 -23.96 0.04 -0.94
C ALA A 94 -24.30 0.55 0.47
N LYS A 95 -25.56 0.91 0.70
CA LYS A 95 -26.10 1.40 1.97
C LYS A 95 -27.01 0.34 2.59
N PRO A 96 -26.76 -0.12 3.82
CA PRO A 96 -27.64 -1.08 4.48
C PRO A 96 -28.90 -0.40 5.02
N ARG A 97 -30.01 -1.10 4.93
CA ARG A 97 -31.32 -0.70 5.44
C ARG A 97 -31.95 -1.76 6.35
N GLY A 98 -31.20 -2.78 6.66
CA GLY A 98 -31.54 -3.90 7.52
C GLY A 98 -30.30 -4.73 7.80
N ASP A 99 -30.47 -5.89 8.42
CA ASP A 99 -29.37 -6.79 8.78
C ASP A 99 -28.75 -7.39 7.52
N VAL A 100 -27.42 -7.30 7.43
CA VAL A 100 -26.64 -7.78 6.29
C VAL A 100 -25.41 -8.52 6.76
N LYS A 101 -25.11 -9.65 6.12
CA LYS A 101 -23.86 -10.38 6.32
C LYS A 101 -23.02 -10.30 5.05
N ILE A 102 -21.78 -9.82 5.19
CA ILE A 102 -20.86 -9.60 4.08
C ILE A 102 -19.50 -10.22 4.31
N GLU A 103 -18.82 -10.53 3.21
CA GLU A 103 -17.41 -10.90 3.18
C GLU A 103 -16.62 -9.87 2.38
N ARG A 104 -15.50 -9.39 2.91
CA ARG A 104 -14.58 -8.51 2.17
C ARG A 104 -13.83 -9.35 1.12
N LEU A 105 -13.87 -8.94 -0.14
CA LEU A 105 -13.18 -9.63 -1.23
C LEU A 105 -11.72 -9.20 -1.38
N VAL A 106 -11.35 -8.06 -0.78
CA VAL A 106 -9.99 -7.52 -0.79
C VAL A 106 -9.57 -7.33 0.66
N LYS A 107 -8.63 -8.13 1.12
CA LYS A 107 -8.21 -8.18 2.53
C LYS A 107 -6.80 -7.59 2.72
N THR A 108 -5.97 -7.65 1.67
CA THR A 108 -4.57 -7.25 1.70
C THR A 108 -4.19 -6.35 0.52
N LEU A 109 -3.09 -5.64 0.63
CA LEU A 109 -2.54 -4.80 -0.45
C LEU A 109 -2.05 -5.65 -1.64
N GLY A 110 -1.54 -6.85 -1.38
CA GLY A 110 -1.19 -7.79 -2.44
C GLY A 110 -2.39 -8.19 -3.30
N GLU A 111 -3.58 -8.31 -2.68
CA GLU A 111 -4.83 -8.53 -3.42
C GLU A 111 -5.26 -7.30 -4.23
N VAL A 112 -4.99 -6.08 -3.74
CA VAL A 112 -5.22 -4.84 -4.51
C VAL A 112 -4.38 -4.86 -5.80
N SER A 113 -3.10 -5.17 -5.69
CA SER A 113 -2.19 -5.24 -6.83
C SER A 113 -2.61 -6.34 -7.83
N ARG A 114 -3.06 -7.51 -7.32
CA ARG A 114 -3.65 -8.56 -8.18
C ARG A 114 -4.89 -8.10 -8.91
N LEU A 115 -5.77 -7.34 -8.26
CA LEU A 115 -6.98 -6.81 -8.89
C LEU A 115 -6.68 -5.78 -9.99
N GLN A 116 -5.63 -4.99 -9.83
CA GLN A 116 -5.14 -4.10 -10.87
C GLN A 116 -4.65 -4.90 -12.07
N ALA A 117 -3.94 -6.00 -11.83
CA ALA A 117 -3.50 -6.93 -12.86
C ALA A 117 -4.67 -7.69 -13.52
N GLU A 118 -5.69 -8.11 -12.77
CA GLU A 118 -6.89 -8.76 -13.30
C GLU A 118 -7.73 -7.84 -14.20
N GLY A 119 -7.56 -6.52 -14.08
CA GLY A 119 -8.17 -5.54 -14.97
C GLY A 119 -7.63 -5.53 -16.39
N VAL A 120 -6.52 -6.22 -16.63
CA VAL A 120 -5.85 -6.42 -17.92
C VAL A 120 -6.32 -7.74 -18.57
N SER A 121 -7.57 -8.08 -18.54
CA SER A 121 -8.03 -9.34 -19.12
C SER A 121 -8.84 -9.14 -20.39
N ASP A 122 -8.15 -8.91 -21.50
CA ASP A 122 -8.62 -9.43 -22.78
C ASP A 122 -7.95 -10.80 -23.01
N GLU A 123 -8.70 -11.80 -23.50
CA GLU A 123 -8.19 -13.14 -23.83
C GLU A 123 -7.05 -13.10 -24.88
N ARG A 124 -6.84 -11.93 -25.48
CA ARG A 124 -5.83 -11.70 -26.55
C ARG A 124 -4.47 -11.30 -26.05
N GLY A 125 -4.29 -11.00 -24.75
CA GLY A 125 -3.06 -10.41 -24.23
C GLY A 125 -2.86 -8.94 -24.65
N GLU A 126 -2.17 -8.15 -23.82
CA GLU A 126 -1.88 -6.74 -24.05
C GLU A 126 -0.36 -6.53 -24.00
N GLU A 127 0.23 -5.85 -25.01
CA GLU A 127 1.62 -5.43 -24.95
C GLU A 127 1.78 -4.28 -23.95
N LYS A 128 2.67 -4.45 -22.98
CA LYS A 128 3.04 -3.44 -21.99
C LYS A 128 4.55 -3.30 -21.87
N GLN A 129 4.99 -2.10 -21.51
CA GLN A 129 6.36 -1.87 -21.06
C GLN A 129 6.38 -1.94 -19.54
N LEU A 130 7.14 -2.87 -18.98
CA LEU A 130 7.24 -3.11 -17.56
C LEU A 130 8.69 -3.06 -17.10
N ALA A 131 8.92 -2.53 -15.90
CA ALA A 131 10.13 -2.88 -15.18
C ALA A 131 9.88 -4.18 -14.42
N ILE A 132 10.79 -5.12 -14.60
CA ILE A 132 10.73 -6.47 -14.04
C ILE A 132 11.91 -6.61 -13.10
N LEU A 133 11.62 -6.94 -11.86
CA LEU A 133 12.59 -7.14 -10.80
C LEU A 133 12.60 -8.62 -10.41
N PHE A 134 13.77 -9.22 -10.43
CA PHE A 134 14.04 -10.53 -9.88
C PHE A 134 14.95 -10.38 -8.67
N CYS A 135 14.63 -11.08 -7.58
CA CYS A 135 15.46 -11.14 -6.39
C CYS A 135 15.56 -12.58 -5.91
N ASP A 136 16.76 -13.09 -5.76
CA ASP A 136 17.05 -14.48 -5.42
C ASP A 136 18.05 -14.56 -4.27
N MET A 137 17.87 -15.56 -3.39
CA MET A 137 18.73 -15.77 -2.23
C MET A 137 20.04 -16.44 -2.66
N ARG A 138 21.17 -15.97 -2.16
CA ARG A 138 22.44 -16.62 -2.38
C ARG A 138 22.59 -17.88 -1.52
N ASN A 139 23.14 -18.93 -2.14
CA ASN A 139 23.45 -20.18 -1.44
C ASN A 139 22.22 -20.88 -0.81
N PHE A 140 21.01 -20.69 -1.40
CA PHE A 140 19.77 -21.24 -0.89
C PHE A 140 19.85 -22.77 -0.68
N THR A 141 20.42 -23.52 -1.62
CA THR A 141 20.55 -24.99 -1.50
C THR A 141 21.30 -25.38 -0.23
N SER A 142 22.45 -24.75 0.03
CA SER A 142 23.24 -25.00 1.25
C SER A 142 22.51 -24.57 2.53
N PHE A 143 21.73 -23.49 2.44
CA PHE A 143 20.88 -23.04 3.54
C PHE A 143 19.80 -24.08 3.88
N VAL A 144 19.13 -24.65 2.88
CA VAL A 144 18.10 -25.70 3.09
C VAL A 144 18.72 -26.97 3.66
N GLU A 145 19.89 -27.37 3.17
CA GLU A 145 20.60 -28.56 3.67
C GLU A 145 21.08 -28.43 5.13
N ALA A 146 21.42 -27.21 5.55
CA ALA A 146 21.96 -26.93 6.89
C ALA A 146 20.88 -26.71 7.96
N ASN A 147 19.62 -26.50 7.61
CA ASN A 147 18.56 -26.09 8.53
C ASN A 147 17.40 -27.09 8.55
N PHE A 148 16.64 -27.14 9.65
CA PHE A 148 15.42 -27.92 9.72
C PHE A 148 14.32 -27.35 8.81
N ALA A 149 13.51 -28.21 8.22
CA ALA A 149 12.47 -27.81 7.27
C ALA A 149 11.50 -26.74 7.83
N TYR A 150 11.17 -26.82 9.12
CA TYR A 150 10.29 -25.83 9.76
C TYR A 150 10.97 -24.45 9.88
N ASP A 151 12.27 -24.42 10.20
CA ASP A 151 13.05 -23.19 10.30
C ASP A 151 13.22 -22.56 8.92
N VAL A 152 13.48 -23.37 7.88
CA VAL A 152 13.52 -22.92 6.48
C VAL A 152 12.21 -22.22 6.10
N VAL A 153 11.05 -22.85 6.34
CA VAL A 153 9.74 -22.26 6.02
C VAL A 153 9.49 -20.97 6.82
N TYR A 154 9.84 -20.95 8.10
CA TYR A 154 9.70 -19.77 8.94
C TYR A 154 10.56 -18.60 8.42
N ILE A 155 11.84 -18.85 8.16
CA ILE A 155 12.80 -17.85 7.68
C ILE A 155 12.39 -17.34 6.30
N MET A 156 12.00 -18.25 5.38
CA MET A 156 11.55 -17.86 4.04
C MET A 156 10.28 -16.99 4.08
N ASN A 157 9.33 -17.29 4.95
CA ASN A 157 8.14 -16.44 5.10
C ASN A 157 8.50 -15.06 5.65
N ARG A 158 9.45 -14.96 6.59
CA ARG A 158 9.97 -13.68 7.09
C ARG A 158 10.67 -12.92 5.97
N LEU A 159 11.56 -13.58 5.22
CA LEU A 159 12.28 -13.01 4.09
C LEU A 159 11.31 -12.46 3.05
N PHE A 160 10.36 -13.25 2.58
CA PHE A 160 9.39 -12.81 1.58
C PHE A 160 8.48 -11.68 2.08
N SER A 161 8.12 -11.68 3.35
CA SER A 161 7.36 -10.57 3.94
C SER A 161 8.17 -9.28 3.89
N VAL A 162 9.44 -9.34 4.27
CA VAL A 162 10.33 -8.16 4.33
C VAL A 162 10.69 -7.65 2.92
N LEU A 163 11.03 -8.56 1.99
CA LEU A 163 11.37 -8.19 0.62
C LEU A 163 10.16 -7.79 -0.23
N GLY A 164 8.97 -8.28 0.09
CA GLY A 164 7.75 -7.96 -0.64
C GLY A 164 7.22 -6.54 -0.36
N GLU A 165 7.41 -6.03 0.85
CA GLU A 165 6.90 -4.72 1.26
C GLU A 165 7.41 -3.57 0.37
N PRO A 166 8.71 -3.45 0.03
CA PRO A 166 9.20 -2.41 -0.89
C PRO A 166 8.58 -2.48 -2.29
N ILE A 167 8.32 -3.69 -2.80
CA ILE A 167 7.63 -3.87 -4.10
C ILE A 167 6.23 -3.26 -4.02
N LEU A 168 5.46 -3.64 -3.01
CA LEU A 168 4.08 -3.18 -2.83
C LEU A 168 4.02 -1.66 -2.58
N ALA A 169 4.92 -1.13 -1.77
CA ALA A 169 4.98 0.29 -1.43
C ALA A 169 5.26 1.19 -2.63
N ASN A 170 5.97 0.69 -3.62
CA ASN A 170 6.26 1.40 -4.87
C ASN A 170 5.29 1.04 -6.01
N ASN A 171 4.08 0.56 -5.68
CA ASN A 171 3.04 0.18 -6.63
C ASN A 171 3.46 -0.95 -7.59
N GLY A 172 4.39 -1.80 -7.15
CA GLY A 172 4.70 -3.05 -7.82
C GLY A 172 3.70 -4.14 -7.48
N LEU A 173 3.62 -5.13 -8.34
CA LEU A 173 2.93 -6.39 -8.11
C LEU A 173 3.96 -7.45 -7.74
N ILE A 174 3.79 -8.12 -6.61
CA ILE A 174 4.49 -9.40 -6.37
C ILE A 174 3.85 -10.42 -7.31
N TYR A 175 4.56 -10.74 -8.38
CA TYR A 175 4.04 -11.57 -9.46
C TYR A 175 3.99 -13.04 -9.06
N GLN A 176 5.11 -13.56 -8.58
CA GLN A 176 5.23 -14.94 -8.12
C GLN A 176 6.44 -15.13 -7.20
N TYR A 177 6.41 -16.23 -6.46
CA TYR A 177 7.56 -16.81 -5.78
C TYR A 177 7.93 -18.10 -6.48
N VAL A 178 9.22 -18.31 -6.76
CA VAL A 178 9.74 -19.52 -7.41
C VAL A 178 10.91 -20.05 -6.56
N GLY A 179 10.64 -21.01 -5.69
CA GLY A 179 11.65 -21.43 -4.70
C GLY A 179 11.96 -20.29 -3.73
N ASP A 180 13.17 -19.80 -3.77
CA ASP A 180 13.69 -18.67 -2.98
C ASP A 180 13.64 -17.32 -3.73
N GLU A 181 13.19 -17.33 -4.98
CA GLU A 181 13.10 -16.15 -5.83
C GLU A 181 11.76 -15.42 -5.65
N ILE A 182 11.81 -14.09 -5.57
CA ILE A 182 10.64 -13.20 -5.66
C ILE A 182 10.71 -12.37 -6.93
N VAL A 183 9.60 -12.33 -7.67
CA VAL A 183 9.48 -11.56 -8.90
C VAL A 183 8.51 -10.41 -8.71
N GLY A 184 8.98 -9.18 -8.97
CA GLY A 184 8.20 -7.94 -8.91
C GLY A 184 7.96 -7.35 -10.30
N LEU A 185 6.75 -6.85 -10.56
CA LEU A 185 6.37 -6.18 -11.80
C LEU A 185 5.90 -4.75 -11.51
N PHE A 186 6.38 -3.79 -12.32
CA PHE A 186 6.00 -2.38 -12.21
C PHE A 186 5.52 -1.87 -13.58
N GLY A 187 4.49 -1.01 -13.59
CA GLY A 187 3.95 -0.40 -14.82
C GLY A 187 2.62 -0.99 -15.30
N LEU A 188 2.01 -1.93 -14.56
CA LEU A 188 0.69 -2.48 -14.88
C LEU A 188 -0.42 -1.44 -14.79
N ASP A 189 -0.22 -0.38 -14.03
CA ASP A 189 -1.14 0.73 -13.76
C ASP A 189 -1.09 1.86 -14.82
N GLY A 190 -0.24 1.74 -15.84
CA GLY A 190 -0.15 2.68 -16.95
C GLY A 190 0.62 3.97 -16.65
N ARG A 191 1.48 3.98 -15.64
CA ARG A 191 2.43 5.07 -15.38
C ARG A 191 3.42 5.21 -16.54
N ASN A 192 4.05 6.39 -16.62
CA ASN A 192 5.12 6.62 -17.62
C ASN A 192 6.38 5.78 -17.29
N PRO A 193 7.28 5.54 -18.27
CA PRO A 193 8.47 4.73 -18.08
C PRO A 193 9.40 5.19 -16.96
N GLU A 194 9.59 6.51 -16.78
CA GLU A 194 10.41 7.07 -15.72
C GLU A 194 9.88 6.68 -14.33
N GLU A 195 8.57 6.89 -14.09
CA GLU A 195 7.92 6.53 -12.82
C GLU A 195 7.99 5.03 -12.54
N VAL A 196 7.89 4.21 -13.59
CA VAL A 196 7.95 2.74 -13.52
C VAL A 196 9.36 2.27 -13.14
N CYS A 197 10.38 2.79 -13.82
CA CYS A 197 11.78 2.45 -13.54
C CYS A 197 12.21 2.95 -12.16
N LEU A 198 11.82 4.17 -11.80
CA LEU A 198 12.12 4.73 -10.47
C LEU A 198 11.47 3.91 -9.34
N ALA A 199 10.25 3.43 -9.54
CA ALA A 199 9.57 2.57 -8.57
C ALA A 199 10.31 1.23 -8.37
N ALA A 200 10.80 0.62 -9.45
CA ALA A 200 11.59 -0.61 -9.38
C ALA A 200 12.93 -0.39 -8.65
N VAL A 201 13.61 0.72 -8.93
CA VAL A 201 14.87 1.10 -8.26
C VAL A 201 14.65 1.35 -6.76
N ARG A 202 13.64 2.15 -6.39
CA ARG A 202 13.29 2.36 -4.97
C ARG A 202 12.99 1.04 -4.26
N SER A 203 12.32 0.12 -4.96
CA SER A 203 12.02 -1.20 -4.40
C SER A 203 13.27 -2.02 -4.16
N ALA A 204 14.19 -2.08 -5.12
CA ALA A 204 15.44 -2.84 -4.97
C ALA A 204 16.31 -2.31 -3.83
N LEU A 205 16.52 -0.98 -3.76
CA LEU A 205 17.25 -0.35 -2.67
C LEU A 205 16.53 -0.51 -1.32
N GLY A 206 15.20 -0.47 -1.32
CA GLY A 206 14.37 -0.73 -0.16
C GLY A 206 14.49 -2.17 0.34
N MET A 207 14.52 -3.15 -0.58
CA MET A 207 14.71 -4.57 -0.26
C MET A 207 16.07 -4.82 0.40
N GLU A 208 17.14 -4.23 -0.13
CA GLU A 208 18.47 -4.35 0.46
C GLU A 208 18.51 -3.75 1.88
N SER A 209 17.95 -2.55 2.05
CA SER A 209 17.87 -1.92 3.37
C SER A 209 17.04 -2.74 4.37
N ALA A 210 15.90 -3.29 3.93
CA ALA A 210 15.03 -4.11 4.77
C ALA A 210 15.69 -5.45 5.15
N LEU A 211 16.45 -6.05 4.23
CA LEU A 211 17.23 -7.27 4.49
C LEU A 211 18.31 -7.06 5.53
N GLN A 212 19.05 -5.94 5.48
CA GLN A 212 20.08 -5.61 6.49
C GLN A 212 19.50 -5.63 7.91
N HIS A 213 18.25 -5.17 8.09
CA HIS A 213 17.59 -5.19 9.40
C HIS A 213 17.10 -6.59 9.78
N LEU A 214 16.55 -7.34 8.82
CA LEU A 214 16.19 -8.73 9.06
C LEU A 214 17.41 -9.55 9.47
N ASN A 215 18.56 -9.33 8.87
CA ASN A 215 19.79 -10.03 9.20
C ASN A 215 20.25 -9.79 10.64
N ILE A 216 20.03 -8.60 11.21
CA ILE A 216 20.31 -8.36 12.63
C ILE A 216 19.48 -9.29 13.52
N GLU A 217 18.20 -9.48 13.20
CA GLU A 217 17.30 -10.41 13.93
C GLU A 217 17.69 -11.87 13.71
N LEU A 218 17.94 -12.26 12.45
CA LEU A 218 18.32 -13.64 12.10
C LEU A 218 19.65 -14.03 12.71
N GLN A 219 20.62 -13.11 12.77
CA GLN A 219 21.90 -13.34 13.42
C GLN A 219 21.74 -13.59 14.93
N GLN A 220 20.85 -12.85 15.59
CA GLN A 220 20.58 -13.03 17.03
C GLN A 220 19.82 -14.33 17.35
N GLN A 221 18.87 -14.72 16.50
CA GLN A 221 17.98 -15.85 16.74
C GLN A 221 18.53 -17.18 16.22
N PHE A 222 19.19 -17.15 15.06
CA PHE A 222 19.59 -18.34 14.30
C PHE A 222 21.08 -18.39 13.96
N GLY A 223 21.84 -17.30 14.21
CA GLY A 223 23.24 -17.19 13.78
C GLY A 223 23.39 -17.12 12.26
N LEU A 224 22.35 -16.65 11.55
CA LEU A 224 22.30 -16.61 10.09
C LEU A 224 22.42 -15.20 9.55
N ASP A 225 23.03 -15.10 8.36
CA ASP A 225 23.09 -13.89 7.55
C ASP A 225 22.71 -14.26 6.11
N ILE A 226 21.68 -13.59 5.57
CA ILE A 226 21.15 -13.86 4.24
C ILE A 226 21.63 -12.79 3.28
N GLU A 227 22.14 -13.22 2.13
CA GLU A 227 22.46 -12.37 1.01
C GLU A 227 21.51 -12.62 -0.15
N VAL A 228 21.19 -11.57 -0.92
CA VAL A 228 20.37 -11.66 -2.12
C VAL A 228 21.07 -11.00 -3.32
N GLY A 229 20.71 -11.42 -4.52
CA GLY A 229 21.02 -10.72 -5.75
C GLY A 229 19.74 -10.16 -6.37
N ILE A 230 19.73 -8.89 -6.75
CA ILE A 230 18.56 -8.22 -7.34
C ILE A 230 18.92 -7.79 -8.77
N GLY A 231 18.06 -8.13 -9.73
CA GLY A 231 18.21 -7.72 -11.13
C GLY A 231 16.99 -6.97 -11.62
N ILE A 232 17.18 -5.82 -12.27
CA ILE A 232 16.09 -5.01 -12.82
C ILE A 232 16.30 -4.84 -14.33
N HIS A 233 15.25 -5.10 -15.10
CA HIS A 233 15.21 -4.82 -16.53
C HIS A 233 13.90 -4.16 -16.92
N PHE A 234 13.97 -3.17 -17.82
CA PHE A 234 12.79 -2.52 -18.40
C PHE A 234 12.63 -2.93 -19.85
N GLY A 235 11.44 -3.40 -20.24
CA GLY A 235 11.18 -3.83 -21.59
C GLY A 235 9.74 -4.23 -21.85
N LYS A 236 9.48 -4.60 -23.13
CA LYS A 236 8.16 -5.01 -23.60
C LYS A 236 7.86 -6.46 -23.27
N VAL A 237 6.65 -6.69 -22.79
CA VAL A 237 6.07 -8.01 -22.57
C VAL A 237 4.61 -8.02 -23.00
N ILE A 238 4.09 -9.21 -23.29
CA ILE A 238 2.66 -9.46 -23.43
C ILE A 238 2.14 -9.87 -22.05
N VAL A 239 1.15 -9.18 -21.58
CA VAL A 239 0.47 -9.45 -20.31
C VAL A 239 -0.88 -10.07 -20.62
N GLY A 240 -1.20 -11.19 -20.02
CA GLY A 240 -2.48 -11.87 -20.27
C GLY A 240 -2.73 -13.07 -19.36
N ARG A 241 -3.85 -13.73 -19.60
CA ARG A 241 -4.17 -14.99 -18.91
C ARG A 241 -3.72 -16.16 -19.78
N VAL A 242 -2.91 -17.03 -19.23
CA VAL A 242 -2.32 -18.17 -19.92
C VAL A 242 -2.57 -19.44 -19.13
N GLY A 243 -2.85 -20.53 -19.82
CA GLY A 243 -3.04 -21.82 -19.23
C GLY A 243 -4.22 -22.60 -19.81
N HIS A 244 -4.51 -23.73 -19.21
CA HIS A 244 -5.67 -24.54 -19.57
C HIS A 244 -6.98 -23.80 -19.23
N PRO A 245 -8.07 -23.93 -20.01
CA PRO A 245 -9.32 -23.21 -19.75
C PRO A 245 -9.87 -23.37 -18.32
N SER A 246 -9.60 -24.50 -17.67
CA SER A 246 -9.98 -24.74 -16.27
C SER A 246 -8.97 -24.17 -15.26
N HIS A 247 -7.78 -23.75 -15.69
CA HIS A 247 -6.71 -23.25 -14.81
C HIS A 247 -5.85 -22.22 -15.53
N GLN A 248 -6.33 -21.01 -15.61
CA GLN A 248 -5.60 -19.89 -16.17
C GLN A 248 -4.99 -19.03 -15.06
N GLN A 249 -3.75 -18.60 -15.28
CA GLN A 249 -3.05 -17.67 -14.40
C GLN A 249 -2.65 -16.40 -15.16
N PHE A 250 -2.55 -15.29 -14.43
CA PHE A 250 -1.96 -14.07 -14.93
C PHE A 250 -0.48 -14.33 -15.27
N SER A 251 -0.07 -13.98 -16.47
CA SER A 251 1.28 -14.26 -16.96
C SER A 251 1.85 -13.11 -17.77
N ILE A 252 3.16 -12.97 -17.74
CA ILE A 252 3.94 -12.12 -18.62
C ILE A 252 4.71 -13.00 -19.60
N ILE A 253 4.65 -12.69 -20.89
CA ILE A 253 5.34 -13.42 -21.95
C ILE A 253 6.21 -12.43 -22.73
N GLY A 254 7.50 -12.68 -22.78
CA GLY A 254 8.43 -11.85 -23.55
C GLY A 254 9.87 -12.04 -23.13
N ASP A 255 10.77 -11.61 -23.99
CA ASP A 255 12.21 -11.72 -23.76
C ASP A 255 12.66 -10.88 -22.54
N ALA A 256 11.97 -9.77 -22.23
CA ALA A 256 12.32 -8.91 -21.12
C ALA A 256 12.30 -9.63 -19.76
N ALA A 257 11.39 -10.60 -19.54
CA ALA A 257 11.37 -11.39 -18.31
C ALA A 257 12.65 -12.26 -18.19
N ASN A 258 13.05 -12.90 -19.29
CA ASN A 258 14.28 -13.69 -19.31
C ASN A 258 15.53 -12.83 -19.12
N VAL A 259 15.53 -11.61 -19.68
CA VAL A 259 16.66 -10.68 -19.50
C VAL A 259 16.75 -10.26 -18.02
N ALA A 260 15.64 -9.91 -17.37
CA ALA A 260 15.62 -9.53 -15.97
C ALA A 260 16.20 -10.63 -15.05
N SER A 261 15.81 -11.90 -15.28
CA SER A 261 16.37 -13.06 -14.56
C SER A 261 17.87 -13.19 -14.78
N ARG A 262 18.36 -12.97 -16.02
CA ARG A 262 19.80 -13.03 -16.31
C ARG A 262 20.59 -11.86 -15.72
N VAL A 263 20.00 -10.67 -15.67
CA VAL A 263 20.58 -9.51 -14.96
C VAL A 263 20.72 -9.83 -13.47
N GLN A 264 19.71 -10.48 -12.87
CA GLN A 264 19.78 -10.94 -11.50
C GLN A 264 20.92 -11.95 -11.31
N ALA A 265 21.01 -12.98 -12.18
CA ALA A 265 22.06 -14.00 -12.07
C ALA A 265 23.47 -13.43 -12.21
N ALA A 266 23.68 -12.38 -13.01
CA ALA A 266 24.98 -11.72 -13.20
C ALA A 266 25.54 -11.10 -11.90
N ASN A 267 24.71 -10.82 -10.90
CA ASN A 267 25.17 -10.34 -9.59
C ASN A 267 26.21 -11.28 -8.94
N LYS A 268 26.06 -12.59 -9.15
CA LYS A 268 26.99 -13.58 -8.57
C LYS A 268 28.38 -13.47 -9.20
N GLU A 269 28.44 -13.33 -10.52
CA GLU A 269 29.70 -13.23 -11.26
C GLU A 269 30.41 -11.90 -11.03
N LEU A 270 29.62 -10.82 -10.95
CA LEU A 270 30.13 -9.47 -10.75
C LEU A 270 30.37 -9.11 -9.29
N SER A 271 29.97 -9.96 -8.34
CA SER A 271 30.05 -9.70 -6.89
C SER A 271 29.38 -8.37 -6.54
N THR A 272 28.12 -8.22 -6.99
CA THR A 272 27.25 -7.06 -6.73
C THR A 272 25.95 -7.52 -6.11
N ASN A 273 25.18 -6.63 -5.49
CA ASN A 273 23.88 -6.96 -4.88
C ASN A 273 22.71 -6.54 -5.76
N ILE A 274 22.81 -5.38 -6.42
CA ILE A 274 21.73 -4.83 -7.24
C ILE A 274 22.29 -4.44 -8.61
N LEU A 275 21.78 -5.06 -9.65
CA LEU A 275 22.11 -4.72 -11.03
C LEU A 275 20.87 -4.22 -11.78
N ALA A 276 21.04 -3.16 -12.54
CA ALA A 276 20.06 -2.69 -13.51
C ALA A 276 20.62 -2.74 -14.93
N SER A 277 19.78 -3.10 -15.88
CA SER A 277 20.15 -3.01 -17.31
C SER A 277 20.15 -1.57 -17.80
N GLN A 278 20.88 -1.31 -18.88
CA GLN A 278 20.93 0.01 -19.52
C GLN A 278 19.53 0.60 -19.79
N THR A 279 18.56 -0.21 -20.19
CA THR A 279 17.18 0.25 -20.47
C THR A 279 16.46 0.86 -19.27
N VAL A 280 16.85 0.48 -18.05
CA VAL A 280 16.32 1.11 -16.83
C VAL A 280 16.92 2.51 -16.65
N LEU A 281 18.24 2.64 -16.88
CA LEU A 281 18.96 3.90 -16.70
C LEU A 281 18.57 4.94 -17.76
N GLU A 282 18.27 4.49 -18.99
CA GLU A 282 17.82 5.35 -20.10
C GLU A 282 16.49 6.06 -19.81
N GLU A 283 15.63 5.49 -18.96
CA GLU A 283 14.35 6.07 -18.58
C GLU A 283 14.45 7.02 -17.37
N LEU A 284 15.60 7.08 -16.70
CA LEU A 284 15.80 7.87 -15.50
C LEU A 284 16.62 9.13 -15.77
N PRO A 285 16.40 10.22 -15.01
CA PRO A 285 17.24 11.40 -15.10
C PRO A 285 18.73 11.05 -14.93
N PRO A 286 19.62 11.62 -15.75
CA PRO A 286 21.07 11.49 -15.54
C PRO A 286 21.42 11.95 -14.13
N ASP A 287 22.40 11.31 -13.52
CA ASP A 287 22.92 11.64 -12.20
C ASP A 287 21.91 11.45 -11.02
N LEU A 288 20.79 10.77 -11.26
CA LEU A 288 19.82 10.45 -10.20
C LEU A 288 20.38 9.40 -9.22
N LEU A 289 21.14 8.43 -9.74
CA LEU A 289 21.59 7.26 -9.01
C LEU A 289 23.09 7.29 -8.72
N ALA A 290 23.45 6.83 -7.53
CA ALA A 290 24.82 6.47 -7.21
C ALA A 290 25.10 5.08 -7.79
N LEU A 291 26.08 5.02 -8.67
CA LEU A 291 26.46 3.81 -9.40
C LEU A 291 27.80 3.27 -8.87
N GLY A 292 27.87 1.94 -8.76
CA GLY A 292 29.10 1.22 -8.51
C GLY A 292 29.75 0.74 -9.81
N LYS A 293 29.87 -0.57 -9.98
CA LYS A 293 30.43 -1.21 -11.17
C LYS A 293 29.53 -0.98 -12.40
N ILE A 294 30.20 -0.80 -13.56
CA ILE A 294 29.53 -0.71 -14.85
C ILE A 294 30.25 -1.69 -15.78
N GLU A 295 29.55 -2.73 -16.22
CA GLU A 295 30.13 -3.83 -16.98
C GLU A 295 29.32 -4.14 -18.23
N GLU A 296 30.00 -4.54 -19.31
CA GLU A 296 29.36 -5.09 -20.48
C GLU A 296 29.38 -6.63 -20.38
N VAL A 297 28.20 -7.22 -20.31
CA VAL A 297 28.03 -8.66 -20.04
C VAL A 297 27.34 -9.35 -21.23
N GLU A 298 27.89 -10.46 -21.67
CA GLU A 298 27.23 -11.34 -22.62
C GLU A 298 26.18 -12.18 -21.93
N LEU A 299 24.92 -11.78 -22.07
CA LEU A 299 23.80 -12.52 -21.49
C LEU A 299 23.44 -13.71 -22.40
N LYS A 300 23.29 -14.91 -21.82
CA LYS A 300 22.95 -16.13 -22.58
C LYS A 300 21.75 -15.90 -23.50
N GLY A 301 21.92 -16.20 -24.81
CA GLY A 301 20.87 -16.03 -25.81
C GLY A 301 20.62 -14.60 -26.29
N LYS A 302 21.52 -13.66 -25.99
CA LYS A 302 21.58 -12.33 -26.62
C LYS A 302 22.73 -12.30 -27.61
N SER A 303 22.50 -11.64 -28.74
CA SER A 303 23.49 -11.51 -29.81
C SER A 303 24.48 -10.37 -29.58
N ARG A 304 24.24 -9.51 -28.64
CA ARG A 304 25.07 -8.36 -28.28
C ARG A 304 25.23 -8.29 -26.75
N PRO A 305 26.41 -7.88 -26.25
CA PRO A 305 26.61 -7.58 -24.87
C PRO A 305 25.61 -6.52 -24.39
N MET A 306 25.22 -6.60 -23.11
CA MET A 306 24.36 -5.64 -22.47
C MET A 306 25.14 -4.95 -21.38
N ARG A 307 25.03 -3.62 -21.29
CA ARG A 307 25.63 -2.86 -20.21
C ARG A 307 24.75 -2.96 -18.98
N LEU A 308 25.37 -3.39 -17.89
CA LEU A 308 24.78 -3.52 -16.57
C LEU A 308 25.41 -2.50 -15.62
N TYR A 309 24.59 -1.98 -14.71
CA TYR A 309 24.97 -0.95 -13.76
C TYR A 309 24.66 -1.42 -12.36
N GLU A 310 25.66 -1.42 -11.48
CA GLU A 310 25.43 -1.64 -10.05
C GLU A 310 24.79 -0.41 -9.45
N LEU A 311 23.68 -0.60 -8.74
CA LEU A 311 22.98 0.45 -8.00
C LEU A 311 23.42 0.40 -6.56
N THR A 312 24.03 1.50 -6.08
CA THR A 312 24.49 1.62 -4.68
C THR A 312 23.66 2.60 -3.86
N GLY A 313 22.76 3.36 -4.50
CA GLY A 313 21.89 4.31 -3.83
C GLY A 313 21.38 5.41 -4.75
N PHE A 314 20.87 6.46 -4.15
CA PHE A 314 20.57 7.73 -4.83
C PHE A 314 21.76 8.68 -4.68
N ALA A 315 22.10 9.41 -5.76
CA ALA A 315 23.18 10.41 -5.74
C ALA A 315 22.82 11.63 -4.87
N ALA A 316 21.52 11.94 -4.78
CA ALA A 316 20.96 12.91 -3.85
C ALA A 316 19.83 12.27 -3.04
N PRO A 317 19.50 12.79 -1.84
CA PRO A 317 18.45 12.21 -1.01
C PRO A 317 17.10 12.14 -1.74
N ASP A 318 16.54 10.94 -1.89
CA ASP A 318 15.17 10.73 -2.36
C ASP A 318 14.22 10.65 -1.15
N ASP A 319 13.37 11.65 -1.00
CA ASP A 319 12.49 11.79 0.17
C ASP A 319 11.55 10.59 0.35
N ILE A 320 11.01 10.06 -0.75
CA ILE A 320 10.08 8.93 -0.70
C ILE A 320 10.83 7.68 -0.21
N PHE A 321 11.99 7.41 -0.75
CA PHE A 321 12.81 6.28 -0.35
C PHE A 321 13.22 6.38 1.13
N LEU A 322 13.71 7.54 1.58
CA LEU A 322 14.12 7.75 2.97
C LEU A 322 12.98 7.52 3.95
N ILE A 323 11.79 8.06 3.65
CA ILE A 323 10.63 7.91 4.52
C ILE A 323 10.11 6.46 4.51
N GLN A 324 10.07 5.82 3.35
CA GLN A 324 9.67 4.41 3.24
C GLN A 324 10.61 3.52 4.06
N LYS A 325 11.92 3.72 3.93
CA LYS A 325 12.95 3.03 4.72
C LYS A 325 12.70 3.15 6.22
N ASP A 326 12.47 4.37 6.72
CA ASP A 326 12.21 4.59 8.14
C ASP A 326 10.91 3.92 8.61
N LEU A 327 9.87 4.01 7.80
CA LEU A 327 8.58 3.39 8.12
C LEU A 327 8.67 1.86 8.11
N TYR A 328 9.48 1.25 7.23
CA TYR A 328 9.76 -0.18 7.31
C TYR A 328 10.42 -0.55 8.64
N LEU A 329 11.44 0.21 9.07
CA LEU A 329 12.11 0.01 10.36
C LEU A 329 11.16 0.10 11.54
N LEU A 330 10.26 1.07 11.51
CA LEU A 330 9.29 1.29 12.58
C LEU A 330 8.25 0.17 12.68
N PHE A 331 7.85 -0.44 11.54
CA PHE A 331 6.73 -1.36 11.51
C PHE A 331 7.10 -2.84 11.41
N GLN A 332 8.37 -3.19 11.23
CA GLN A 332 8.82 -4.58 11.27
C GLN A 332 8.66 -5.21 12.66
N ASN A 333 8.83 -4.43 13.72
CA ASN A 333 8.86 -4.90 15.12
C ASN A 333 7.65 -4.47 15.96
N ASP A 334 6.46 -4.52 15.43
CA ASP A 334 5.18 -4.12 16.05
C ASP A 334 5.33 -2.92 17.00
N SER A 335 5.10 -1.81 16.46
CA SER A 335 5.59 -0.60 17.04
C SER A 335 4.62 -0.06 18.08
N GLY A 336 5.03 0.01 19.28
CA GLY A 336 4.50 0.98 20.23
C GLY A 336 4.68 2.45 19.79
N PHE A 337 5.08 2.71 18.51
CA PHE A 337 5.32 4.04 17.96
C PHE A 337 4.13 4.98 18.14
N ALA A 338 2.94 4.54 17.78
CA ALA A 338 1.74 5.34 17.93
C ALA A 338 1.41 5.62 19.40
N GLY A 339 1.64 4.65 20.30
CA GLY A 339 1.49 4.84 21.74
C GLY A 339 2.46 5.90 22.26
N GLU A 340 3.75 5.78 21.97
CA GLU A 340 4.75 6.76 22.38
C GLU A 340 4.50 8.16 21.81
N PHE A 341 4.01 8.23 20.57
CA PHE A 341 3.62 9.50 19.96
C PHE A 341 2.52 10.19 20.77
N TYR A 342 1.45 9.47 21.15
CA TYR A 342 0.37 10.06 21.93
C TYR A 342 0.78 10.38 23.37
N GLU A 343 1.60 9.55 24.01
CA GLU A 343 2.17 9.84 25.31
C GLU A 343 2.98 11.16 25.29
N LEU A 344 3.85 11.31 24.30
CA LEU A 344 4.65 12.52 24.13
C LEU A 344 3.77 13.73 23.80
N LEU A 345 2.78 13.57 22.91
CA LEU A 345 1.84 14.63 22.55
C LEU A 345 1.10 15.15 23.80
N PHE A 346 0.59 14.28 24.63
CA PHE A 346 -0.16 14.67 25.82
C PHE A 346 0.74 15.18 26.96
N SER A 347 2.00 14.80 27.00
CA SER A 347 2.97 15.38 27.94
C SER A 347 3.31 16.83 27.57
N ILE A 348 3.43 17.14 26.28
CA ILE A 348 3.76 18.48 25.78
C ILE A 348 2.52 19.39 25.77
N ALA A 349 1.36 18.83 25.40
CA ALA A 349 0.10 19.56 25.31
C ALA A 349 -1.05 18.77 25.92
N PRO A 350 -1.22 18.83 27.26
CA PRO A 350 -2.30 18.12 27.95
C PRO A 350 -3.71 18.47 27.47
N SER A 351 -3.91 19.71 27.01
CA SER A 351 -5.19 20.18 26.45
C SER A 351 -5.59 19.47 25.16
N ALA A 352 -4.60 18.98 24.39
CA ALA A 352 -4.88 18.22 23.16
C ALA A 352 -5.67 16.93 23.44
N ARG A 353 -5.58 16.37 24.65
CA ARG A 353 -6.34 15.17 25.04
C ARG A 353 -7.86 15.35 24.91
N GLN A 354 -8.35 16.57 25.01
CA GLN A 354 -9.79 16.87 24.86
C GLN A 354 -10.30 16.71 23.42
N LEU A 355 -9.40 16.75 22.42
CA LEU A 355 -9.75 16.51 21.03
C LEU A 355 -9.96 15.03 20.71
N PHE A 356 -9.46 14.14 21.58
CA PHE A 356 -9.57 12.68 21.47
C PHE A 356 -10.67 12.19 22.43
N ARG A 357 -11.93 12.39 22.03
CA ARG A 357 -13.12 12.20 22.88
C ARG A 357 -13.41 10.75 23.27
N ASN A 358 -12.86 9.76 22.56
CA ASN A 358 -13.12 8.33 22.78
C ASN A 358 -11.85 7.50 22.62
N ASP A 359 -11.69 6.48 23.48
CA ASP A 359 -10.81 5.33 23.33
C ASP A 359 -9.43 5.61 22.67
N LEU A 360 -8.45 5.89 23.51
CA LEU A 360 -7.07 6.15 23.08
C LEU A 360 -6.45 4.94 22.36
N GLU A 361 -6.75 3.70 22.80
CA GLU A 361 -6.22 2.48 22.19
C GLU A 361 -6.65 2.35 20.71
N GLY A 362 -7.90 2.67 20.43
CA GLY A 362 -8.38 2.68 19.06
C GLY A 362 -7.74 3.78 18.20
N GLN A 363 -7.41 4.94 18.78
CA GLN A 363 -6.70 6.00 18.06
C GLN A 363 -5.24 5.61 17.76
N ILE A 364 -4.59 4.92 18.70
CA ILE A 364 -3.24 4.35 18.51
C ILE A 364 -3.26 3.37 17.34
N GLY A 365 -4.22 2.44 17.30
CA GLY A 365 -4.37 1.50 16.19
C GLY A 365 -4.65 2.19 14.85
N LEU A 366 -5.53 3.21 14.83
CA LEU A 366 -5.82 4.01 13.63
C LEU A 366 -4.59 4.73 13.10
N MET A 367 -3.80 5.36 13.97
CA MET A 367 -2.57 6.05 13.56
C MET A 367 -1.56 5.09 12.94
N GLY A 368 -1.35 3.91 13.54
CA GLY A 368 -0.49 2.88 12.97
C GLY A 368 -0.93 2.46 11.56
N HIS A 369 -2.23 2.22 11.36
CA HIS A 369 -2.78 1.90 10.03
C HIS A 369 -2.66 3.07 9.05
N MET A 370 -2.85 4.31 9.49
CA MET A 370 -2.69 5.49 8.65
C MET A 370 -1.25 5.69 8.20
N LEU A 371 -0.28 5.51 9.10
CA LEU A 371 1.14 5.62 8.77
C LEU A 371 1.56 4.52 7.79
N LYS A 372 1.14 3.27 8.02
CA LYS A 372 1.33 2.19 7.04
C LYS A 372 0.72 2.56 5.69
N GLY A 373 -0.51 3.07 5.67
CA GLY A 373 -1.17 3.54 4.45
C GLY A 373 -0.44 4.71 3.77
N ALA A 374 0.21 5.58 4.53
CA ALA A 374 0.98 6.70 4.00
C ALA A 374 2.19 6.23 3.17
N ILE A 375 2.85 5.12 3.57
CA ILE A 375 3.96 4.52 2.82
C ILE A 375 3.55 4.30 1.35
N TYR A 376 2.39 3.68 1.16
CA TYR A 376 1.87 3.37 -0.18
C TYR A 376 1.32 4.59 -0.91
N ALA A 377 0.80 5.56 -0.15
CA ALA A 377 0.24 6.78 -0.71
C ALA A 377 1.32 7.74 -1.24
N LEU A 378 2.53 7.72 -0.67
CA LEU A 378 3.66 8.56 -1.12
C LEU A 378 4.02 8.30 -2.58
N SER A 379 3.91 7.05 -3.03
CA SER A 379 4.16 6.68 -4.44
C SER A 379 3.00 7.03 -5.39
N ARG A 380 1.91 7.65 -4.87
CA ARG A 380 0.70 8.02 -5.63
C ARG A 380 0.25 9.46 -5.32
N PRO A 381 1.01 10.47 -5.72
CA PRO A 381 0.82 11.86 -5.26
C PRO A 381 -0.59 12.43 -5.55
N GLN A 382 -1.24 12.01 -6.64
CA GLN A 382 -2.58 12.49 -6.97
C GLN A 382 -3.65 11.96 -6.00
N ASN A 383 -3.56 10.68 -5.63
CA ASN A 383 -4.47 10.06 -4.66
C ASN A 383 -4.21 10.59 -3.25
N LEU A 384 -2.94 10.78 -2.91
CA LEU A 384 -2.51 11.36 -1.64
C LEU A 384 -3.12 12.74 -1.40
N LYS A 385 -3.02 13.64 -2.38
CA LYS A 385 -3.57 15.01 -2.28
C LYS A 385 -5.07 15.04 -1.98
N MET A 386 -5.85 14.19 -2.66
CA MET A 386 -7.30 14.10 -2.43
C MET A 386 -7.61 13.53 -1.04
N GLY A 387 -6.94 12.45 -0.64
CA GLY A 387 -7.12 11.83 0.67
C GLY A 387 -6.78 12.76 1.82
N LEU A 388 -5.68 13.51 1.69
CA LEU A 388 -5.25 14.48 2.72
C LEU A 388 -6.22 15.65 2.86
N ARG A 389 -6.79 16.17 1.79
CA ARG A 389 -7.81 17.22 1.87
C ARG A 389 -9.07 16.72 2.58
N GLU A 390 -9.50 15.50 2.31
CA GLU A 390 -10.65 14.90 3.00
C GLU A 390 -10.35 14.67 4.49
N LEU A 391 -9.15 14.18 4.79
CA LEU A 391 -8.68 14.01 6.17
C LEU A 391 -8.68 15.36 6.92
N GLY A 392 -8.18 16.43 6.30
CA GLY A 392 -8.17 17.77 6.86
C GLY A 392 -9.58 18.29 7.15
N ARG A 393 -10.54 18.02 6.26
CA ARG A 393 -11.96 18.38 6.49
C ARG A 393 -12.54 17.67 7.71
N ARG A 394 -12.22 16.39 7.91
CA ARG A 394 -12.65 15.63 9.09
C ARG A 394 -12.03 16.19 10.37
N HIS A 395 -10.73 16.52 10.34
CA HIS A 395 -10.02 17.12 11.49
C HIS A 395 -10.63 18.46 11.91
N ALA A 396 -11.00 19.31 10.94
CA ALA A 396 -11.72 20.54 11.23
C ALA A 396 -13.06 20.29 11.92
N GLY A 397 -13.78 19.21 11.56
CA GLY A 397 -15.00 18.77 12.23
C GLY A 397 -14.80 18.34 13.68
N TYR A 398 -13.59 17.94 14.07
CA TYR A 398 -13.21 17.60 15.44
C TYR A 398 -12.66 18.79 16.25
N GLY A 399 -12.60 19.98 15.65
CA GLY A 399 -12.09 21.18 16.29
C GLY A 399 -10.57 21.36 16.22
N VAL A 400 -9.90 20.66 15.30
CA VAL A 400 -8.46 20.82 15.07
C VAL A 400 -8.21 22.14 14.36
N ALA A 401 -7.39 23.01 14.99
CA ALA A 401 -6.93 24.29 14.45
C ALA A 401 -5.55 24.15 13.78
N ASP A 402 -5.17 25.18 13.00
CA ASP A 402 -3.89 25.20 12.24
C ASP A 402 -2.66 25.02 13.15
N GLU A 403 -2.70 25.54 14.38
CA GLU A 403 -1.64 25.44 15.39
C GLU A 403 -1.39 24.00 15.86
N HIS A 404 -2.43 23.18 15.88
CA HIS A 404 -2.33 21.79 16.28
C HIS A 404 -1.50 20.96 15.29
N TYR A 405 -1.50 21.31 14.00
CA TYR A 405 -0.67 20.63 12.99
C TYR A 405 0.81 20.83 13.24
N ASP A 406 1.23 22.05 13.62
CA ASP A 406 2.64 22.36 13.88
C ASP A 406 3.14 21.62 15.13
N LEU A 407 2.30 21.51 16.15
CA LEU A 407 2.59 20.72 17.34
C LEU A 407 2.73 19.23 17.01
N VAL A 408 1.77 18.67 16.26
CA VAL A 408 1.77 17.27 15.83
C VAL A 408 3.03 16.95 15.00
N GLY A 409 3.44 17.84 14.09
CA GLY A 409 4.66 17.69 13.32
C GLY A 409 5.93 17.63 14.17
N LYS A 410 6.04 18.51 15.17
CA LYS A 410 7.16 18.51 16.13
C LYS A 410 7.20 17.21 16.94
N VAL A 411 6.05 16.79 17.48
CA VAL A 411 5.97 15.53 18.26
C VAL A 411 6.31 14.33 17.40
N LEU A 412 5.84 14.28 16.15
CA LEU A 412 6.16 13.21 15.21
C LEU A 412 7.67 13.08 14.98
N LEU A 413 8.35 14.20 14.70
CA LEU A 413 9.80 14.20 14.47
C LEU A 413 10.61 13.80 15.74
N LEU A 414 10.14 14.22 16.91
CA LEU A 414 10.76 13.81 18.19
C LEU A 414 10.60 12.31 18.44
N THR A 415 9.43 11.76 18.17
CA THR A 415 9.16 10.33 18.31
C THR A 415 9.98 9.51 17.33
N LEU A 416 10.07 9.95 16.07
CA LEU A 416 10.91 9.33 15.04
C LEU A 416 12.39 9.32 15.47
N ARG A 417 12.90 10.45 15.92
CA ARG A 417 14.29 10.55 16.40
C ARG A 417 14.58 9.63 17.57
N LYS A 418 13.65 9.53 18.51
CA LYS A 418 13.78 8.63 19.67
C LYS A 418 13.82 7.16 19.24
N ARG A 419 12.95 6.76 18.31
CA ARG A 419 12.79 5.37 17.88
C ARG A 419 13.87 4.90 16.92
N LEU A 420 14.22 5.72 15.94
CA LEU A 420 15.19 5.39 14.90
C LEU A 420 16.63 5.63 15.36
N GLY A 421 16.85 6.43 16.40
CA GLY A 421 18.17 6.68 16.96
C GLY A 421 19.18 7.13 15.90
N LYS A 422 20.25 6.39 15.72
CA LYS A 422 21.31 6.70 14.74
C LYS A 422 20.87 6.57 13.27
N ALA A 423 19.81 5.82 12.99
CA ALA A 423 19.28 5.70 11.63
C ALA A 423 18.54 6.98 11.18
N PHE A 424 18.10 7.83 12.12
CA PHE A 424 17.46 9.11 11.83
C PHE A 424 18.52 10.19 11.55
N THR A 425 19.07 10.16 10.32
CA THR A 425 20.11 11.09 9.87
C THR A 425 19.56 12.50 9.61
N PRO A 426 20.41 13.54 9.48
CA PRO A 426 19.98 14.88 9.10
C PRO A 426 19.21 14.92 7.76
N GLU A 427 19.63 14.10 6.79
CA GLU A 427 18.98 13.99 5.48
C GLU A 427 17.56 13.40 5.64
N THR A 428 17.43 12.34 6.42
CA THR A 428 16.15 11.70 6.74
C THR A 428 15.22 12.67 7.48
N GLU A 429 15.74 13.40 8.47
CA GLU A 429 14.96 14.42 9.18
C GLU A 429 14.48 15.52 8.23
N ALA A 430 15.31 15.96 7.31
CA ALA A 430 14.93 16.97 6.32
C ALA A 430 13.84 16.44 5.37
N ALA A 431 13.92 15.17 4.93
CA ALA A 431 12.90 14.51 4.12
C ALA A 431 11.55 14.44 4.85
N TRP A 432 11.57 14.05 6.13
CA TRP A 432 10.37 14.02 6.97
C TRP A 432 9.76 15.41 7.16
N LYS A 433 10.56 16.46 7.40
CA LYS A 433 10.07 17.83 7.52
C LYS A 433 9.34 18.27 6.26
N ARG A 434 9.95 18.11 5.08
CA ARG A 434 9.33 18.46 3.79
C ARG A 434 8.01 17.70 3.58
N THR A 435 7.98 16.41 3.88
CA THR A 435 6.78 15.59 3.70
C THR A 435 5.67 15.97 4.67
N VAL A 436 6.00 16.19 5.94
CA VAL A 436 5.03 16.63 6.96
C VAL A 436 4.43 17.99 6.60
N GLU A 437 5.25 18.94 6.15
CA GLU A 437 4.80 20.25 5.66
C GLU A 437 3.84 20.11 4.47
N LEU A 438 4.16 19.24 3.50
CA LEU A 438 3.31 18.97 2.35
C LEU A 438 1.97 18.35 2.76
N VAL A 439 2.00 17.36 3.66
CA VAL A 439 0.81 16.70 4.23
C VAL A 439 -0.09 17.72 4.90
N PHE A 440 0.47 18.53 5.79
CA PHE A 440 -0.30 19.54 6.52
C PHE A 440 -0.82 20.66 5.62
N LYS A 441 -0.07 21.06 4.60
CA LYS A 441 -0.55 21.98 3.58
C LYS A 441 -1.86 21.48 2.96
N TYR A 442 -1.90 20.22 2.50
CA TYR A 442 -3.10 19.68 1.88
C TYR A 442 -4.24 19.46 2.89
N MET A 443 -3.94 19.10 4.12
CA MET A 443 -4.94 18.99 5.18
C MET A 443 -5.55 20.36 5.52
N LYS A 444 -4.72 21.42 5.68
CA LYS A 444 -5.17 22.80 5.89
C LYS A 444 -5.99 23.34 4.71
N GLU A 445 -5.64 23.00 3.47
CA GLU A 445 -6.47 23.31 2.30
C GLU A 445 -7.86 22.66 2.40
N GLY A 446 -7.92 21.39 2.81
CA GLY A 446 -9.17 20.66 2.99
C GLY A 446 -10.06 21.23 4.09
N SER A 447 -9.48 21.69 5.21
CA SER A 447 -10.20 22.28 6.34
C SER A 447 -10.88 23.61 5.98
N ARG A 448 -10.28 24.40 5.06
CA ARG A 448 -10.79 25.70 4.61
C ARG A 448 -11.94 25.60 3.60
N HIS A 449 -12.09 24.47 2.91
CA HIS A 449 -13.19 24.26 1.97
C HIS A 449 -14.44 23.79 2.75
N LYS A 450 -15.25 24.74 3.24
CA LYS A 450 -16.60 24.43 3.73
C LYS A 450 -17.39 23.78 2.58
N ARG A 451 -18.09 22.66 2.85
CA ARG A 451 -19.16 22.20 1.95
C ARG A 451 -20.06 23.41 1.67
N PRO A 452 -20.44 23.69 0.40
CA PRO A 452 -21.51 24.64 0.17
C PRO A 452 -22.69 24.16 1.01
N SER A 453 -23.15 24.98 1.94
CA SER A 453 -24.35 24.68 2.71
C SER A 453 -25.44 24.42 1.69
N ALA A 454 -26.04 23.22 1.72
CA ALA A 454 -27.22 22.92 0.92
C ALA A 454 -28.23 24.03 1.22
N THR A 455 -28.43 24.91 0.24
CA THR A 455 -29.29 26.05 0.39
C THR A 455 -30.68 25.54 0.68
N ARG A 456 -31.39 26.21 1.60
CA ARG A 456 -32.77 25.89 2.05
C ARG A 456 -33.75 25.71 0.89
N LYS A 457 -33.34 26.01 -0.37
CA LYS A 457 -34.10 25.83 -1.61
C LYS A 457 -34.12 24.40 -2.13
N ASP A 458 -33.06 23.59 -1.88
CA ASP A 458 -33.03 22.19 -2.35
C ASP A 458 -33.85 21.25 -1.47
N ARG A 459 -34.09 21.62 -0.19
CA ARG A 459 -34.99 20.85 0.69
C ARG A 459 -36.49 20.98 0.32
N ARG A 460 -36.88 21.97 -0.51
CA ARG A 460 -38.27 22.15 -0.93
C ARG A 460 -38.60 21.45 -2.28
N ARG A 461 -37.60 20.97 -3.01
CA ARG A 461 -37.80 20.18 -4.26
C ARG A 461 -37.83 18.67 -4.07
N GLN A 462 -37.56 18.18 -2.87
CA GLN A 462 -37.68 16.76 -2.51
C GLN A 462 -38.95 16.43 -1.68
N ALA A 463 -39.86 17.40 -1.53
CA ALA A 463 -41.13 17.25 -0.83
C ALA A 463 -42.33 17.63 -1.73
N VAL A 464 -42.29 17.14 -2.98
CA VAL A 464 -43.51 17.05 -3.86
C VAL A 464 -43.41 15.75 -4.65
#